data_9df9e6bef8afe99384f5e67924cba313
#
_entry.id   9df9e6bef8afe99384f5e67924cba313
#
_cell.length_a   1.000
_cell.length_b   1.000
_cell.length_c   1.000
_cell.angle_alpha   90.00
_cell.angle_beta   90.00
_cell.angle_gamma   90.00
#
_symmetry.space_group_name_H-M   'P 1'
#
loop_
_entity.id
_entity.type
_entity.pdbx_description
1 polymer ?
#
loop_
_entity_poly.entity_id
_entity_poly.type
_entity_poly.pdbx_seq_one_letter_code
_entity_poly.pdbx_strand_id
1 'polypeptide(L)'
;KEERWTEQTGVATSKDLLHWERYEGNPVMKVNRESWDERFVSDPYIVKDGDIWVNFYFGYGKIYEDGHSHAQEGLALSADLLHWEKVREPILSFGPEGTYYSGHVHKASIVKKDDTLYHFYCATCPWKEGDPTSAYGEYRTICVAANKKF
;
A
#
# COMPACT_ATOMS: atom_id res chain seq x y z
N LYS A 1 1.58 -24.02 15.28
CA LYS A 1 1.95 -22.69 14.70
C LYS A 1 0.67 -22.05 14.24
N GLU A 2 0.23 -20.99 14.91
CA GLU A 2 -0.88 -20.17 14.40
C GLU A 2 -0.46 -19.66 13.02
N GLU A 3 -1.30 -19.91 12.01
CA GLU A 3 -1.13 -19.31 10.70
C GLU A 3 -1.28 -17.79 10.86
N ARG A 4 -0.19 -17.09 10.69
CA ARG A 4 -0.20 -15.61 10.69
C ARG A 4 -1.10 -15.15 9.54
N TRP A 5 -2.07 -14.33 9.85
CA TRP A 5 -2.89 -13.65 8.84
C TRP A 5 -2.00 -13.00 7.78
N THR A 6 -2.26 -13.33 6.52
CA THR A 6 -1.49 -12.90 5.36
C THR A 6 -2.45 -12.38 4.29
N GLU A 7 -2.18 -11.23 3.74
CA GLU A 7 -2.94 -10.64 2.64
C GLU A 7 -2.10 -10.62 1.37
N GLN A 8 -2.69 -11.04 0.26
CA GLN A 8 -2.05 -11.06 -1.05
C GLN A 8 -3.06 -10.63 -2.13
N THR A 9 -2.57 -9.95 -3.16
CA THR A 9 -3.42 -9.45 -4.23
C THR A 9 -3.75 -10.55 -5.23
N GLY A 10 -5.03 -10.73 -5.52
CA GLY A 10 -5.54 -11.58 -6.57
C GLY A 10 -6.31 -10.79 -7.63
N VAL A 11 -6.61 -11.43 -8.75
CA VAL A 11 -7.39 -10.88 -9.85
C VAL A 11 -8.57 -11.76 -10.21
N ALA A 12 -9.66 -11.12 -10.60
CA ALA A 12 -10.81 -11.74 -11.24
C ALA A 12 -11.23 -10.88 -12.44
N THR A 13 -11.81 -11.50 -13.45
CA THR A 13 -12.30 -10.83 -14.66
C THR A 13 -13.80 -11.02 -14.83
N SER A 14 -14.45 -10.07 -15.49
CA SER A 14 -15.87 -10.14 -15.83
C SER A 14 -16.13 -9.50 -17.19
N LYS A 15 -17.14 -9.98 -17.90
CA LYS A 15 -17.62 -9.38 -19.14
C LYS A 15 -18.86 -8.49 -18.92
N ASP A 16 -19.55 -8.64 -17.80
CA ASP A 16 -20.84 -8.00 -17.52
C ASP A 16 -20.89 -7.31 -16.13
N LEU A 17 -19.80 -7.35 -15.35
CA LEU A 17 -19.67 -6.84 -13.99
C LEU A 17 -20.55 -7.56 -12.93
N LEU A 18 -21.25 -8.60 -13.31
CA LEU A 18 -22.11 -9.39 -12.42
C LEU A 18 -21.53 -10.78 -12.16
N HIS A 19 -20.93 -11.38 -13.19
CA HIS A 19 -20.33 -12.70 -13.11
C HIS A 19 -18.81 -12.58 -13.21
N TRP A 20 -18.10 -13.05 -12.17
CA TRP A 20 -16.67 -12.89 -12.04
C TRP A 20 -15.96 -14.25 -12.02
N GLU A 21 -14.94 -14.37 -12.84
CA GLU A 21 -14.07 -15.53 -12.90
C GLU A 21 -12.72 -15.19 -12.23
N ARG A 22 -12.37 -15.95 -11.19
CA ARG A 22 -11.09 -15.79 -10.52
C ARG A 22 -9.99 -16.38 -11.38
N TYR A 23 -8.88 -15.64 -11.52
CA TYR A 23 -7.71 -16.18 -12.20
C TYR A 23 -7.13 -17.36 -11.43
N GLU A 24 -6.87 -18.48 -12.11
CA GLU A 24 -6.37 -19.72 -11.49
C GLU A 24 -4.97 -19.57 -10.89
N GLY A 25 -4.14 -18.68 -11.45
CA GLY A 25 -2.79 -18.37 -10.96
C GLY A 25 -2.73 -17.42 -9.76
N ASN A 26 -3.88 -17.08 -9.15
CA ASN A 26 -3.89 -16.25 -7.93
C ASN A 26 -3.11 -16.90 -6.77
N PRO A 27 -2.47 -16.08 -5.91
CA PRO A 27 -2.38 -14.63 -5.97
C PRO A 27 -1.35 -14.17 -7.01
N VAL A 28 -1.65 -13.07 -7.69
CA VAL A 28 -0.77 -12.44 -8.69
C VAL A 28 0.36 -11.63 -8.06
N MET A 29 0.14 -11.10 -6.86
CA MET A 29 1.20 -10.48 -6.06
C MET A 29 1.28 -11.17 -4.70
N LYS A 30 2.46 -11.67 -4.38
CA LYS A 30 2.74 -12.45 -3.18
C LYS A 30 3.58 -11.67 -2.19
N VAL A 31 3.38 -11.96 -0.90
CA VAL A 31 4.29 -11.50 0.15
C VAL A 31 5.70 -12.05 -0.07
N ASN A 32 6.70 -11.27 0.33
CA ASN A 32 8.08 -11.72 0.39
C ASN A 32 8.50 -11.85 1.86
N ARG A 33 8.68 -13.09 2.32
CA ARG A 33 9.02 -13.41 3.73
C ARG A 33 10.35 -12.83 4.21
N GLU A 34 11.18 -12.34 3.31
CA GLU A 34 12.49 -11.75 3.60
C GLU A 34 12.51 -10.22 3.39
N SER A 35 11.32 -9.60 3.21
CA SER A 35 11.18 -8.19 2.89
C SER A 35 10.27 -7.46 3.88
N TRP A 36 10.14 -6.15 3.71
CA TRP A 36 9.28 -5.29 4.52
C TRP A 36 7.78 -5.62 4.36
N ASP A 37 7.39 -6.25 3.24
CA ASP A 37 6.03 -6.67 2.89
C ASP A 37 5.81 -8.19 3.15
N GLU A 38 6.39 -8.71 4.24
CA GLU A 38 6.40 -10.15 4.55
C GLU A 38 5.04 -10.74 4.92
N ARG A 39 4.04 -9.90 5.23
CA ARG A 39 2.71 -10.33 5.65
C ARG A 39 1.60 -9.83 4.73
N PHE A 40 1.64 -8.58 4.30
CA PHE A 40 0.60 -7.98 3.48
C PHE A 40 1.19 -7.39 2.20
N VAL A 41 0.53 -7.71 1.10
CA VAL A 41 0.65 -7.12 -0.22
C VAL A 41 -0.78 -6.96 -0.73
N SER A 42 -1.43 -5.86 -0.37
CA SER A 42 -2.87 -5.65 -0.55
C SER A 42 -3.21 -4.21 -0.94
N ASP A 43 -4.48 -3.85 -0.91
CA ASP A 43 -5.02 -2.52 -1.28
C ASP A 43 -4.43 -1.98 -2.61
N PRO A 44 -4.49 -2.74 -3.73
CA PRO A 44 -3.88 -2.34 -4.98
C PRO A 44 -4.58 -1.10 -5.57
N TYR A 45 -3.81 -0.08 -5.89
CA TYR A 45 -4.24 1.05 -6.69
C TYR A 45 -3.49 1.04 -8.02
N ILE A 46 -4.18 0.64 -9.09
CA ILE A 46 -3.56 0.34 -10.38
C ILE A 46 -3.89 1.44 -11.39
N VAL A 47 -2.84 1.97 -12.01
CA VAL A 47 -2.94 2.94 -13.12
C VAL A 47 -2.19 2.43 -14.34
N LYS A 48 -2.63 2.83 -15.52
CA LYS A 48 -1.92 2.57 -16.76
C LYS A 48 -1.01 3.75 -17.09
N ASP A 49 0.26 3.48 -17.39
CA ASP A 49 1.24 4.48 -17.85
C ASP A 49 1.93 3.97 -19.11
N GLY A 50 1.57 4.53 -20.26
CA GLY A 50 2.00 4.01 -21.55
C GLY A 50 1.58 2.55 -21.77
N ASP A 51 2.56 1.68 -21.99
CA ASP A 51 2.34 0.25 -22.25
C ASP A 51 2.43 -0.62 -20.98
N ILE A 52 2.68 -0.01 -19.82
CA ILE A 52 2.79 -0.73 -18.54
C ILE A 52 1.67 -0.37 -17.58
N TRP A 53 1.42 -1.27 -16.64
CA TRP A 53 0.57 -1.08 -15.48
C TRP A 53 1.45 -0.82 -14.26
N VAL A 54 1.09 0.19 -13.50
CA VAL A 54 1.77 0.59 -12.25
C VAL A 54 0.81 0.36 -11.11
N ASN A 55 1.21 -0.43 -10.13
CA ASN A 55 0.43 -0.70 -8.92
C ASN A 55 1.11 -0.08 -7.71
N PHE A 56 0.40 0.81 -7.04
CA PHE A 56 0.72 1.30 -5.71
C PHE A 56 0.01 0.40 -4.72
N TYR A 57 0.75 -0.27 -3.84
CA TYR A 57 0.18 -1.28 -2.97
C TYR A 57 0.59 -1.07 -1.51
N PHE A 58 -0.27 -1.50 -0.62
CA PHE A 58 -0.02 -1.58 0.80
C PHE A 58 0.84 -2.79 1.13
N GLY A 59 1.97 -2.54 1.79
CA GLY A 59 2.82 -3.59 2.32
C GLY A 59 3.02 -3.46 3.82
N TYR A 60 3.19 -4.61 4.50
CA TYR A 60 3.28 -4.65 5.96
C TYR A 60 3.89 -5.96 6.43
N GLY A 61 4.55 -5.93 7.58
CA GLY A 61 4.91 -7.17 8.29
C GLY A 61 6.24 -7.11 9.01
N LYS A 62 7.28 -6.52 8.41
CA LYS A 62 8.60 -6.37 9.05
C LYS A 62 8.48 -5.62 10.37
N ILE A 63 9.15 -6.13 11.40
CA ILE A 63 9.32 -5.44 12.69
C ILE A 63 10.56 -4.56 12.61
N TYR A 64 10.42 -3.30 13.01
CA TYR A 64 11.46 -2.30 13.01
C TYR A 64 12.11 -2.14 14.39
N GLU A 65 13.10 -1.24 14.53
CA GLU A 65 13.87 -1.03 15.76
C GLU A 65 13.01 -0.57 16.95
N ASP A 66 11.89 0.08 16.69
CA ASP A 66 10.90 0.48 17.70
C ASP A 66 10.02 -0.68 18.22
N GLY A 67 10.23 -1.90 17.69
CA GLY A 67 9.49 -3.10 18.07
C GLY A 67 8.13 -3.24 17.38
N HIS A 68 7.79 -2.35 16.46
CA HIS A 68 6.51 -2.33 15.75
C HIS A 68 6.65 -2.65 14.26
N SER A 69 5.56 -3.12 13.67
CA SER A 69 5.42 -3.19 12.21
C SER A 69 4.72 -1.92 11.72
N HIS A 70 5.17 -1.40 10.59
CA HIS A 70 4.60 -0.20 9.97
C HIS A 70 4.12 -0.52 8.56
N ALA A 71 2.92 -0.03 8.24
CA ALA A 71 2.42 -0.05 6.89
C ALA A 71 3.16 0.98 6.03
N GLN A 72 3.48 0.59 4.81
CA GLN A 72 4.19 1.40 3.84
C GLN A 72 3.61 1.19 2.45
N GLU A 73 3.84 2.13 1.55
CA GLU A 73 3.44 2.03 0.16
C GLU A 73 4.56 1.48 -0.70
N GLY A 74 4.26 0.42 -1.43
CA GLY A 74 5.12 -0.19 -2.42
C GLY A 74 4.72 0.16 -3.84
N LEU A 75 5.59 -0.16 -4.78
CA LEU A 75 5.36 -0.04 -6.21
C LEU A 75 5.64 -1.37 -6.89
N ALA A 76 4.77 -1.72 -7.83
CA ALA A 76 5.00 -2.86 -8.71
C ALA A 76 4.61 -2.52 -10.15
N LEU A 77 5.29 -3.15 -11.11
CA LEU A 77 5.09 -2.94 -12.54
C LEU A 77 4.64 -4.22 -13.21
N SER A 78 3.76 -4.11 -14.21
CA SER A 78 3.31 -5.24 -15.01
C SER A 78 3.00 -4.84 -16.44
N ALA A 79 3.24 -5.74 -17.38
CA ALA A 79 2.81 -5.60 -18.77
C ALA A 79 1.39 -6.16 -19.01
N ASP A 80 0.90 -7.06 -18.14
CA ASP A 80 -0.28 -7.89 -18.41
C ASP A 80 -1.29 -8.00 -17.25
N LEU A 81 -1.04 -7.32 -16.10
CA LEU A 81 -1.83 -7.40 -14.86
C LEU A 81 -1.73 -8.73 -14.11
N LEU A 82 -1.03 -9.71 -14.63
CA LEU A 82 -0.90 -11.05 -14.06
C LEU A 82 0.50 -11.30 -13.47
N HIS A 83 1.53 -10.74 -14.10
CA HIS A 83 2.92 -10.87 -13.69
C HIS A 83 3.43 -9.50 -13.23
N TRP A 84 3.77 -9.41 -11.94
CA TRP A 84 4.16 -8.17 -11.28
C TRP A 84 5.59 -8.22 -10.77
N GLU A 85 6.37 -7.21 -11.13
CA GLU A 85 7.70 -6.95 -10.58
C GLU A 85 7.63 -5.87 -9.51
N LYS A 86 7.86 -6.25 -8.25
CA LYS A 86 7.86 -5.31 -7.12
C LYS A 86 9.18 -4.55 -7.06
N VAL A 87 9.11 -3.25 -6.84
CA VAL A 87 10.26 -2.45 -6.43
C VAL A 87 10.70 -2.92 -5.04
N ARG A 88 12.01 -3.04 -4.84
CA ARG A 88 12.58 -3.66 -3.63
C ARG A 88 12.22 -2.92 -2.35
N GLU A 89 12.34 -1.61 -2.36
CA GLU A 89 12.11 -0.75 -1.19
C GLU A 89 10.74 -0.06 -1.30
N PRO A 90 10.10 0.31 -0.19
CA PRO A 90 8.88 1.11 -0.24
C PRO A 90 9.16 2.46 -0.87
N ILE A 91 8.21 2.95 -1.67
CA ILE A 91 8.29 4.28 -2.29
C ILE A 91 7.85 5.41 -1.36
N LEU A 92 7.05 5.06 -0.35
CA LEU A 92 6.62 5.98 0.69
C LEU A 92 6.60 5.22 2.02
N SER A 93 7.46 5.64 2.94
CA SER A 93 7.64 5.00 4.25
C SER A 93 7.00 5.84 5.36
N PHE A 94 6.75 5.18 6.50
CA PHE A 94 6.40 5.88 7.72
C PHE A 94 7.49 6.89 8.11
N GLY A 95 7.09 7.95 8.83
CA GLY A 95 7.97 9.05 9.21
C GLY A 95 8.51 8.94 10.63
N PRO A 96 9.35 9.89 11.02
CA PRO A 96 9.86 9.96 12.37
C PRO A 96 8.75 10.22 13.39
N GLU A 97 9.02 9.86 14.64
CA GLU A 97 8.13 10.12 15.77
C GLU A 97 7.71 11.60 15.82
N GLY A 98 6.44 11.83 16.14
CA GLY A 98 5.84 13.18 16.22
C GLY A 98 5.27 13.70 14.89
N THR A 99 5.46 13.00 13.78
CA THR A 99 4.80 13.31 12.50
C THR A 99 3.45 12.59 12.39
N TYR A 100 2.53 13.13 11.55
CA TYR A 100 1.22 12.53 11.29
C TYR A 100 1.25 11.16 10.59
N TYR A 101 2.40 10.76 10.06
CA TYR A 101 2.62 9.50 9.35
C TYR A 101 3.66 8.60 10.04
N SER A 102 3.89 8.81 11.35
CA SER A 102 4.86 8.00 12.12
C SER A 102 4.40 6.58 12.41
N GLY A 103 3.10 6.30 12.31
CA GLY A 103 2.56 4.95 12.51
C GLY A 103 2.49 4.15 11.21
N HIS A 104 1.63 4.56 10.31
CA HIS A 104 1.34 3.86 9.06
C HIS A 104 1.17 4.81 7.89
N VAL A 105 1.52 4.32 6.70
CA VAL A 105 1.30 4.95 5.39
C VAL A 105 0.69 3.90 4.48
N HIS A 106 -0.55 4.08 4.01
CA HIS A 106 -1.26 3.09 3.21
C HIS A 106 -2.45 3.67 2.45
N LYS A 107 -3.08 2.87 1.58
CA LYS A 107 -4.29 3.21 0.80
C LYS A 107 -4.05 4.34 -0.19
N ALA A 108 -3.15 4.10 -1.12
CA ALA A 108 -2.82 5.03 -2.20
C ALA A 108 -4.04 5.48 -3.00
N SER A 109 -4.05 6.76 -3.37
CA SER A 109 -4.90 7.31 -4.41
C SER A 109 -4.06 8.30 -5.23
N ILE A 110 -3.85 8.01 -6.49
CA ILE A 110 -2.91 8.72 -7.34
C ILE A 110 -3.65 9.64 -8.30
N VAL A 111 -3.26 10.90 -8.34
CA VAL A 111 -3.76 11.89 -9.29
C VAL A 111 -2.59 12.49 -10.05
N LYS A 112 -2.65 12.45 -11.38
CA LYS A 112 -1.71 13.17 -12.25
C LYS A 112 -2.37 14.47 -12.71
N LYS A 113 -1.71 15.59 -12.45
CA LYS A 113 -2.10 16.90 -12.95
C LYS A 113 -0.89 17.56 -13.56
N ASP A 114 -0.96 17.85 -14.85
CA ASP A 114 0.17 18.32 -15.65
C ASP A 114 1.35 17.31 -15.51
N ASP A 115 2.54 17.79 -15.16
CA ASP A 115 3.71 16.96 -14.91
C ASP A 115 3.88 16.59 -13.43
N THR A 116 2.88 16.82 -12.60
CA THR A 116 2.93 16.54 -11.17
C THR A 116 2.06 15.33 -10.84
N LEU A 117 2.65 14.38 -10.13
CA LEU A 117 1.97 13.22 -9.60
C LEU A 117 1.72 13.48 -8.10
N TYR A 118 0.47 13.43 -7.70
CA TYR A 118 0.02 13.57 -6.33
C TYR A 118 -0.37 12.21 -5.79
N HIS A 119 0.26 11.81 -4.70
CA HIS A 119 -0.02 10.57 -3.99
C HIS A 119 -0.74 10.90 -2.68
N PHE A 120 -2.05 10.77 -2.67
CA PHE A 120 -2.85 10.85 -1.46
C PHE A 120 -2.82 9.51 -0.76
N TYR A 121 -2.69 9.52 0.57
CA TYR A 121 -2.60 8.30 1.36
C TYR A 121 -3.18 8.49 2.75
N CYS A 122 -3.64 7.41 3.35
CA CYS A 122 -3.99 7.38 4.75
C CYS A 122 -2.71 7.34 5.58
N ALA A 123 -2.60 8.25 6.52
CA ALA A 123 -1.50 8.31 7.48
C ALA A 123 -2.01 8.10 8.90
N THR A 124 -1.22 7.46 9.74
CA THR A 124 -1.52 7.32 11.16
C THR A 124 -0.36 7.73 12.04
N CYS A 125 -0.67 8.17 13.24
CA CYS A 125 0.28 8.35 14.33
C CYS A 125 -0.40 7.93 15.66
N PRO A 126 0.38 7.74 16.75
CA PRO A 126 -0.19 7.47 18.05
C PRO A 126 -1.18 8.58 18.47
N TRP A 127 -2.33 8.16 19.00
CA TRP A 127 -3.33 9.09 19.51
C TRP A 127 -2.77 9.88 20.70
N LYS A 128 -3.10 11.18 20.77
CA LYS A 128 -2.77 12.08 21.88
C LYS A 128 -4.03 12.70 22.44
N GLU A 129 -3.97 13.12 23.69
CA GLU A 129 -5.08 13.85 24.32
C GLU A 129 -5.43 15.10 23.50
N GLY A 130 -6.72 15.24 23.17
CA GLY A 130 -7.25 16.31 22.32
C GLY A 130 -7.43 15.92 20.84
N ASP A 131 -6.85 14.82 20.39
CA ASP A 131 -7.12 14.29 19.06
C ASP A 131 -8.52 13.66 18.97
N PRO A 132 -9.16 13.63 17.79
CA PRO A 132 -10.38 12.86 17.58
C PRO A 132 -10.19 11.39 17.97
N THR A 133 -11.20 10.80 18.57
CA THR A 133 -11.14 9.41 19.02
C THR A 133 -10.95 8.45 17.85
N SER A 134 -9.97 7.57 17.95
CA SER A 134 -9.77 6.45 17.04
C SER A 134 -10.12 5.13 17.72
N ALA A 135 -10.71 4.20 16.98
CA ALA A 135 -11.07 2.88 17.48
C ALA A 135 -9.86 2.01 17.88
N TYR A 136 -8.65 2.40 17.44
CA TYR A 136 -7.41 1.61 17.60
C TYR A 136 -6.31 2.36 18.38
N GLY A 137 -6.64 3.44 19.06
CA GLY A 137 -5.64 4.26 19.76
C GLY A 137 -4.71 5.05 18.84
N GLU A 138 -5.13 5.25 17.58
CA GLU A 138 -4.39 5.99 16.56
C GLU A 138 -5.18 7.23 16.13
N TYR A 139 -4.47 8.29 15.85
CA TYR A 139 -5.00 9.38 15.04
C TYR A 139 -4.82 9.03 13.56
N ARG A 140 -5.87 9.20 12.76
CA ARG A 140 -5.86 8.92 11.31
C ARG A 140 -6.19 10.17 10.51
N THR A 141 -5.44 10.40 9.45
CA THR A 141 -5.63 11.53 8.55
C THR A 141 -5.29 11.17 7.12
N ILE A 142 -5.57 12.07 6.19
CA ILE A 142 -5.12 11.97 4.80
C ILE A 142 -3.96 12.94 4.61
N CYS A 143 -2.87 12.41 4.08
CA CYS A 143 -1.70 13.16 3.69
C CYS A 143 -1.51 13.12 2.17
N VAL A 144 -0.66 13.99 1.66
CA VAL A 144 -0.28 14.02 0.25
C VAL A 144 1.23 14.14 0.11
N ALA A 145 1.80 13.33 -0.78
CA ALA A 145 3.14 13.47 -1.30
C ALA A 145 3.08 13.86 -2.78
N ALA A 146 4.09 14.54 -3.29
CA ALA A 146 4.18 14.88 -4.69
C ALA A 146 5.64 14.81 -5.18
N ASN A 147 5.82 14.57 -6.48
CA ASN A 147 7.14 14.56 -7.11
C ASN A 147 7.75 15.96 -7.33
N LYS A 148 7.05 17.01 -6.94
CA LYS A 148 7.51 18.40 -6.90
C LYS A 148 7.28 18.98 -5.51
N LYS A 149 8.11 19.96 -5.12
CA LYS A 149 7.84 20.76 -3.91
C LYS A 149 6.61 21.63 -4.13
N PHE A 150 5.77 21.71 -3.12
CA PHE A 150 4.66 22.67 -3.06
C PHE A 150 5.17 24.09 -2.85
#